data_dbf2aec508d37f5508a33b7a8176bc0f
#
_entry.id   dbf2aec508d37f5508a33b7a8176bc0f
#
_cell.length_a   1.000
_cell.length_b   1.000
_cell.length_c   1.000
_cell.angle_alpha   90.00
_cell.angle_beta   90.00
_cell.angle_gamma   90.00
#
_symmetry.space_group_name_H-M   'P 1'
#
loop_
_entity.id
_entity.type
_entity.pdbx_description
1 polymer ?
#
loop_
_entity_poly.entity_id
_entity_poly.type
_entity_poly.pdbx_seq_one_letter_code
_entity_poly.pdbx_strand_id
1 'polypeptide(L)'
;MNSKDYESTEFYSYKFKNFSTMIIIPMALLVFILIIGSFFAIRQSTVTSTGIVKPKSTLDIANKNYHEGQIIKRNRSKWMVHLDDKKENIVHLLPIIKAKKSVNIVTYFPGNKIGVIKKGQPLHFQLSNANGTTDRLVGEVKEVGIYPVNLHGNNVYEVICKAKLDKDVKYGMEGNATIITGKSTYFEYFKDKILNQN
;
A
#
# COMPACT_ATOMS: atom_id res chain seq x y z
N MET A 1 -20.33 -54.30 -59.63
CA MET A 1 -20.93 -54.11 -58.28
C MET A 1 -19.91 -53.35 -57.46
N ASN A 2 -20.18 -52.03 -57.27
CA ASN A 2 -19.17 -51.09 -56.75
C ASN A 2 -19.20 -51.07 -55.20
N SER A 3 -18.09 -51.46 -54.60
CA SER A 3 -17.84 -51.45 -53.15
C SER A 3 -17.22 -50.12 -52.67
N LYS A 4 -17.63 -48.98 -53.23
CA LYS A 4 -17.00 -47.68 -52.88
C LYS A 4 -17.87 -46.72 -52.07
N ASP A 5 -19.08 -47.07 -51.72
CA ASP A 5 -20.04 -46.13 -51.09
C ASP A 5 -20.22 -46.27 -49.58
N TYR A 6 -19.49 -47.16 -48.91
CA TYR A 6 -19.68 -47.41 -47.46
C TYR A 6 -18.61 -46.82 -46.54
N GLU A 7 -17.54 -46.20 -47.10
CA GLU A 7 -16.42 -45.75 -46.25
C GLU A 7 -16.50 -44.31 -45.78
N SER A 8 -17.35 -43.45 -46.32
CA SER A 8 -17.22 -42.03 -46.05
C SER A 8 -18.02 -41.49 -44.86
N THR A 9 -19.19 -42.03 -44.59
CA THR A 9 -20.10 -41.47 -43.54
C THR A 9 -19.83 -41.95 -42.13
N GLU A 10 -19.47 -43.22 -41.98
CA GLU A 10 -19.16 -43.77 -40.65
C GLU A 10 -17.78 -43.28 -40.12
N PHE A 11 -16.81 -43.16 -41.05
CA PHE A 11 -15.47 -42.68 -40.66
C PHE A 11 -15.51 -41.22 -40.21
N TYR A 12 -16.29 -40.38 -40.87
CA TYR A 12 -16.48 -38.99 -40.46
C TYR A 12 -17.30 -38.86 -39.16
N SER A 13 -18.31 -39.63 -38.94
CA SER A 13 -19.13 -39.59 -37.72
C SER A 13 -18.33 -40.04 -36.50
N TYR A 14 -17.42 -41.01 -36.63
CA TYR A 14 -16.56 -41.46 -35.54
C TYR A 14 -15.47 -40.44 -35.22
N LYS A 15 -14.91 -39.79 -36.21
CA LYS A 15 -13.83 -38.79 -36.07
C LYS A 15 -14.34 -37.52 -35.41
N PHE A 16 -15.55 -37.07 -35.74
CA PHE A 16 -16.16 -35.87 -35.16
C PHE A 16 -16.77 -36.10 -33.77
N LYS A 17 -17.21 -37.31 -33.46
CA LYS A 17 -17.78 -37.62 -32.14
C LYS A 17 -16.75 -37.61 -31.04
N ASN A 18 -15.50 -37.93 -31.34
CA ASN A 18 -14.39 -37.87 -30.37
C ASN A 18 -13.71 -36.54 -30.32
N PHE A 19 -13.82 -35.69 -31.35
CA PHE A 19 -13.10 -34.41 -31.43
C PHE A 19 -13.67 -33.39 -30.43
N SER A 20 -14.99 -33.29 -30.28
CA SER A 20 -15.63 -32.43 -29.28
C SER A 20 -15.29 -32.89 -27.86
N THR A 21 -15.27 -34.17 -27.59
CA THR A 21 -14.91 -34.74 -26.27
C THR A 21 -13.42 -34.51 -25.96
N MET A 22 -12.54 -34.58 -26.98
CA MET A 22 -11.10 -34.35 -26.85
C MET A 22 -10.76 -32.90 -26.50
N ILE A 23 -11.61 -31.92 -26.87
CA ILE A 23 -11.44 -30.52 -26.53
C ILE A 23 -12.19 -30.16 -25.24
N ILE A 24 -13.41 -30.65 -25.08
CA ILE A 24 -14.27 -30.29 -23.94
C ILE A 24 -13.71 -30.80 -22.62
N ILE A 25 -13.19 -32.05 -22.58
CA ILE A 25 -12.65 -32.63 -21.35
C ILE A 25 -11.42 -31.83 -20.82
N PRO A 26 -10.38 -31.55 -21.59
CA PRO A 26 -9.23 -30.76 -21.08
C PRO A 26 -9.63 -29.34 -20.73
N MET A 27 -10.58 -28.73 -21.47
CA MET A 27 -11.06 -27.40 -21.16
C MET A 27 -11.87 -27.37 -19.86
N ALA A 28 -12.74 -28.35 -19.63
CA ALA A 28 -13.47 -28.51 -18.38
C ALA A 28 -12.52 -28.77 -17.19
N LEU A 29 -11.50 -29.60 -17.38
CA LEU A 29 -10.48 -29.88 -16.39
C LEU A 29 -9.65 -28.62 -16.05
N LEU A 30 -9.29 -27.83 -17.05
CA LEU A 30 -8.60 -26.54 -16.84
C LEU A 30 -9.46 -25.57 -16.02
N VAL A 31 -10.73 -25.42 -16.35
CA VAL A 31 -11.67 -24.58 -15.59
C VAL A 31 -11.79 -25.08 -14.13
N PHE A 32 -11.88 -26.38 -13.95
CA PHE A 32 -11.95 -27.00 -12.63
C PHE A 32 -10.68 -26.72 -11.79
N ILE A 33 -9.49 -26.82 -12.39
CA ILE A 33 -8.23 -26.48 -11.75
C ILE A 33 -8.17 -25.00 -11.40
N LEU A 34 -8.66 -24.10 -12.27
CA LEU A 34 -8.70 -22.66 -11.99
C LEU A 34 -9.65 -22.34 -10.82
N ILE A 35 -10.79 -22.99 -10.75
CA ILE A 35 -11.74 -22.82 -9.64
C ILE A 35 -11.10 -23.26 -8.33
N ILE A 36 -10.48 -24.45 -8.29
CA ILE A 36 -9.77 -24.94 -7.10
C ILE A 36 -8.61 -23.99 -6.74
N GLY A 37 -7.79 -23.56 -7.71
CA GLY A 37 -6.70 -22.62 -7.51
C GLY A 37 -7.16 -21.27 -6.92
N SER A 38 -8.36 -20.82 -7.27
CA SER A 38 -8.95 -19.58 -6.76
C SER A 38 -9.20 -19.59 -5.24
N PHE A 39 -9.37 -20.76 -4.62
CA PHE A 39 -9.52 -20.90 -3.17
C PHE A 39 -8.18 -20.71 -2.43
N PHE A 40 -7.08 -21.02 -3.08
CA PHE A 40 -5.74 -20.91 -2.47
C PHE A 40 -5.02 -19.60 -2.81
N ALA A 41 -5.40 -18.97 -3.90
CA ALA A 41 -4.80 -17.70 -4.32
C ALA A 41 -5.28 -16.55 -3.44
N ILE A 42 -4.36 -15.95 -2.68
CA ILE A 42 -4.63 -14.85 -1.73
C ILE A 42 -4.47 -13.51 -2.45
N ARG A 43 -5.49 -12.66 -2.33
CA ARG A 43 -5.48 -11.27 -2.75
C ARG A 43 -5.36 -10.35 -1.53
N GLN A 44 -4.52 -9.31 -1.64
CA GLN A 44 -4.43 -8.27 -0.63
C GLN A 44 -5.31 -7.07 -1.03
N SER A 45 -6.16 -6.64 -0.12
CA SER A 45 -6.87 -5.37 -0.23
C SER A 45 -5.99 -4.26 0.30
N THR A 46 -5.77 -3.21 -0.49
CA THR A 46 -4.88 -2.11 -0.13
C THR A 46 -5.55 -0.77 -0.34
N VAL A 47 -5.17 0.20 0.48
CA VAL A 47 -5.54 1.60 0.32
C VAL A 47 -4.26 2.41 0.21
N THR A 48 -4.18 3.24 -0.83
CA THR A 48 -2.98 4.06 -1.10
C THR A 48 -3.31 5.54 -0.98
N SER A 49 -2.38 6.30 -0.41
CA SER A 49 -2.41 7.76 -0.33
C SER A 49 -0.99 8.31 -0.32
N THR A 50 -0.82 9.61 -0.55
CA THR A 50 0.46 10.29 -0.35
C THR A 50 0.77 10.41 1.13
N GLY A 51 2.02 10.19 1.51
CA GLY A 51 2.52 10.35 2.86
C GLY A 51 3.78 11.18 2.91
N ILE A 52 4.03 11.76 4.08
CA ILE A 52 5.20 12.60 4.35
C ILE A 52 5.92 12.07 5.58
N VAL A 53 7.25 12.02 5.52
CA VAL A 53 8.09 11.63 6.65
C VAL A 53 8.14 12.77 7.66
N LYS A 54 7.60 12.56 8.86
CA LYS A 54 7.59 13.53 9.94
C LYS A 54 8.41 13.08 11.14
N PRO A 55 8.95 14.01 11.94
CA PRO A 55 9.61 13.68 13.19
C PRO A 55 8.62 13.07 14.20
N LYS A 56 9.13 12.27 15.11
CA LYS A 56 8.35 11.60 16.15
C LYS A 56 7.83 12.57 17.19
N SER A 57 8.58 13.63 17.45
CA SER A 57 8.27 14.74 18.34
C SER A 57 9.06 15.96 17.88
N THR A 58 8.45 17.11 17.96
CA THR A 58 9.11 18.41 17.81
C THR A 58 9.12 19.10 19.16
N LEU A 59 10.18 19.83 19.45
CA LEU A 59 10.22 20.73 20.61
C LEU A 59 10.34 22.14 20.10
N ASP A 60 9.40 22.99 20.49
CA ASP A 60 9.42 24.39 20.13
C ASP A 60 10.14 25.17 21.22
N ILE A 61 11.14 25.94 20.82
CA ILE A 61 11.90 26.82 21.72
C ILE A 61 11.95 28.24 21.14
N ALA A 62 12.14 29.22 22.02
CA ALA A 62 12.36 30.58 21.56
C ALA A 62 13.68 30.68 20.80
N ASN A 63 13.68 31.44 19.72
CA ASN A 63 14.88 31.69 18.94
C ASN A 63 15.88 32.56 19.75
N LYS A 64 17.06 32.01 19.99
CA LYS A 64 18.20 32.70 20.62
C LYS A 64 19.39 32.68 19.69
N ASN A 65 19.25 33.24 18.48
CA ASN A 65 20.27 33.26 17.44
C ASN A 65 20.75 31.86 16.99
N TYR A 66 19.85 30.91 16.89
CA TYR A 66 20.11 29.61 16.29
C TYR A 66 20.12 29.69 14.77
N HIS A 67 20.97 28.88 14.13
CA HIS A 67 21.05 28.77 12.68
C HIS A 67 20.42 27.48 12.20
N GLU A 68 19.83 27.50 10.99
CA GLU A 68 19.26 26.33 10.33
C GLU A 68 20.27 25.17 10.27
N GLY A 69 19.86 23.96 10.64
CA GLY A 69 20.71 22.77 10.65
C GLY A 69 21.69 22.66 11.82
N GLN A 70 21.73 23.64 12.73
CA GLN A 70 22.58 23.60 13.91
C GLN A 70 22.24 22.43 14.81
N ILE A 71 23.24 21.67 15.26
CA ILE A 71 23.06 20.55 16.19
C ILE A 71 23.23 21.01 17.62
N ILE A 72 22.18 20.89 18.43
CA ILE A 72 22.23 21.19 19.86
C ILE A 72 22.01 19.94 20.71
N LYS A 73 22.62 19.89 21.89
CA LYS A 73 22.44 18.85 22.89
C LYS A 73 21.44 19.31 23.94
N ARG A 74 20.31 18.59 24.11
CA ARG A 74 19.33 18.85 25.16
C ARG A 74 18.82 17.51 25.71
N ASN A 75 18.76 17.38 27.05
CA ASN A 75 18.28 16.17 27.74
C ASN A 75 18.96 14.88 27.23
N ARG A 76 20.30 14.87 27.13
CA ARG A 76 21.13 13.75 26.63
C ARG A 76 20.86 13.34 25.17
N SER A 77 20.00 14.05 24.45
CA SER A 77 19.69 13.81 23.04
C SER A 77 20.24 14.93 22.17
N LYS A 78 20.63 14.58 20.94
CA LYS A 78 21.04 15.55 19.92
C LYS A 78 19.82 15.92 19.09
N TRP A 79 19.63 17.21 18.88
CA TRP A 79 18.54 17.79 18.13
C TRP A 79 19.09 18.66 17.01
N MET A 80 18.43 18.69 15.89
CA MET A 80 18.72 19.58 14.77
C MET A 80 17.74 20.74 14.81
N VAL A 81 18.25 21.94 14.65
CA VAL A 81 17.48 23.17 14.59
C VAL A 81 16.83 23.29 13.22
N HIS A 82 15.55 23.59 13.19
CA HIS A 82 14.80 23.96 12.01
C HIS A 82 14.06 25.27 12.26
N LEU A 83 14.32 26.24 11.39
CA LEU A 83 13.71 27.57 11.45
C LEU A 83 12.40 27.54 10.65
N ASP A 84 11.31 28.05 11.24
CA ASP A 84 10.04 28.22 10.51
C ASP A 84 10.03 29.61 9.88
N ASP A 85 9.98 29.67 8.55
CA ASP A 85 9.94 30.93 7.79
C ASP A 85 8.75 31.85 8.15
N LYS A 86 7.72 31.26 8.79
CA LYS A 86 6.50 31.97 9.21
C LYS A 86 6.53 32.50 10.64
N LYS A 87 7.49 32.04 11.45
CA LYS A 87 7.57 32.37 12.89
C LYS A 87 9.02 32.67 13.30
N GLU A 88 9.45 33.88 13.05
CA GLU A 88 10.84 34.32 13.34
C GLU A 88 11.30 34.11 14.79
N ASN A 89 10.39 34.02 15.75
CA ASN A 89 10.71 33.88 17.18
C ASN A 89 10.67 32.46 17.72
N ILE A 90 10.31 31.44 16.90
CA ILE A 90 10.20 30.06 17.32
C ILE A 90 11.11 29.19 16.46
N VAL A 91 11.81 28.31 17.12
CA VAL A 91 12.70 27.31 16.49
C VAL A 91 12.19 25.94 16.81
N HIS A 92 12.05 25.10 15.78
CA HIS A 92 11.65 23.72 15.92
C HIS A 92 12.89 22.83 16.07
N LEU A 93 12.98 22.10 17.17
CA LEU A 93 13.99 21.09 17.37
C LEU A 93 13.51 19.74 16.85
N LEU A 94 14.20 19.21 15.88
CA LEU A 94 13.92 17.92 15.28
C LEU A 94 14.90 16.87 15.82
N PRO A 95 14.45 15.67 16.21
CA PRO A 95 15.36 14.62 16.63
C PRO A 95 16.21 14.18 15.43
N ILE A 96 17.50 14.00 15.63
CA ILE A 96 18.39 13.53 14.55
C ILE A 96 17.99 12.10 14.17
N ILE A 97 17.74 11.92 12.88
CA ILE A 97 17.49 10.60 12.30
C ILE A 97 18.76 9.78 12.40
N LYS A 98 18.67 8.62 13.03
CA LYS A 98 19.77 7.64 13.08
C LYS A 98 19.34 6.41 12.28
N ALA A 99 20.26 5.85 11.53
CA ALA A 99 20.06 4.55 10.88
C ALA A 99 19.56 3.50 11.90
N LYS A 100 18.70 2.58 11.46
CA LYS A 100 18.04 1.55 12.28
C LYS A 100 16.99 2.05 13.29
N LYS A 101 16.66 3.35 13.33
CA LYS A 101 15.53 3.88 14.10
C LYS A 101 14.27 3.95 13.26
N SER A 102 13.13 4.11 13.92
CA SER A 102 11.85 4.30 13.25
C SER A 102 11.52 5.78 13.09
N VAL A 103 10.86 6.11 11.98
CA VAL A 103 10.25 7.42 11.70
C VAL A 103 8.75 7.31 11.67
N ASN A 104 8.08 8.45 11.83
CA ASN A 104 6.66 8.55 11.56
C ASN A 104 6.43 8.93 10.10
N ILE A 105 5.46 8.28 9.46
CA ILE A 105 4.93 8.65 8.17
C ILE A 105 3.51 9.11 8.43
N VAL A 106 3.22 10.34 8.07
CA VAL A 106 1.87 10.92 8.18
C VAL A 106 1.24 10.89 6.80
N THR A 107 0.07 10.32 6.72
CA THR A 107 -0.70 10.21 5.47
C THR A 107 -2.15 10.57 5.74
N TYR A 108 -2.86 11.01 4.71
CA TYR A 108 -4.22 11.50 4.81
C TYR A 108 -5.15 10.69 3.92
N PHE A 109 -6.24 10.20 4.48
CA PHE A 109 -7.23 9.39 3.77
C PHE A 109 -8.60 10.05 3.81
N PRO A 110 -9.37 10.03 2.70
CA PRO A 110 -10.74 10.51 2.68
C PRO A 110 -11.66 9.61 3.53
N GLY A 111 -12.79 10.17 3.98
CA GLY A 111 -13.73 9.50 4.87
C GLY A 111 -14.24 8.14 4.39
N ASN A 112 -14.40 7.96 3.08
CA ASN A 112 -14.84 6.69 2.49
C ASN A 112 -13.79 5.56 2.57
N LYS A 113 -12.52 5.89 2.84
CA LYS A 113 -11.42 4.90 2.94
C LYS A 113 -10.96 4.66 4.38
N ILE A 114 -11.25 5.59 5.30
CA ILE A 114 -10.73 5.50 6.67
C ILE A 114 -11.32 4.32 7.46
N GLY A 115 -12.58 3.94 7.19
CA GLY A 115 -13.29 2.88 7.92
C GLY A 115 -12.64 1.50 7.87
N VAL A 116 -11.84 1.23 6.84
CA VAL A 116 -11.12 -0.05 6.70
C VAL A 116 -9.69 -0.02 7.25
N ILE A 117 -9.20 1.16 7.66
CA ILE A 117 -7.85 1.34 8.21
C ILE A 117 -7.90 1.15 9.71
N LYS A 118 -7.05 0.24 10.22
CA LYS A 118 -6.95 -0.10 11.65
C LYS A 118 -5.50 -0.07 12.12
N LYS A 119 -5.31 0.21 13.41
CA LYS A 119 -4.00 0.12 14.05
C LYS A 119 -3.39 -1.27 13.91
N GLY A 120 -2.08 -1.33 13.64
CA GLY A 120 -1.33 -2.57 13.46
C GLY A 120 -1.31 -3.10 12.02
N GLN A 121 -2.07 -2.51 11.10
CA GLN A 121 -2.02 -2.93 9.68
C GLN A 121 -0.65 -2.63 9.05
N PRO A 122 -0.15 -3.53 8.19
CA PRO A 122 1.13 -3.32 7.51
C PRO A 122 1.08 -2.13 6.55
N LEU A 123 2.16 -1.35 6.55
CA LEU A 123 2.41 -0.23 5.66
C LEU A 123 3.60 -0.55 4.74
N HIS A 124 3.44 -0.27 3.47
CA HIS A 124 4.52 -0.12 2.50
C HIS A 124 4.58 1.34 2.06
N PHE A 125 5.70 1.99 2.33
CA PHE A 125 5.93 3.38 1.94
C PHE A 125 7.02 3.43 0.87
N GLN A 126 6.70 3.98 -0.28
CA GLN A 126 7.60 4.15 -1.42
C GLN A 126 7.99 5.61 -1.53
N LEU A 127 9.27 5.90 -1.27
CA LEU A 127 9.84 7.22 -1.47
C LEU A 127 10.10 7.45 -2.96
N SER A 128 9.67 8.60 -3.46
CA SER A 128 9.99 9.04 -4.83
C SER A 128 11.32 9.79 -4.81
N ASN A 129 12.37 9.18 -5.33
CA ASN A 129 13.65 9.83 -5.49
C ASN A 129 13.77 10.50 -6.87
N ALA A 130 14.44 11.63 -6.94
CA ALA A 130 14.68 12.37 -8.19
C ALA A 130 15.37 11.53 -9.29
N ASN A 131 16.11 10.49 -8.90
CA ASN A 131 16.84 9.59 -9.80
C ASN A 131 15.99 8.42 -10.33
N GLY A 132 14.66 8.42 -10.11
CA GLY A 132 13.76 7.33 -10.53
C GLY A 132 13.90 6.03 -9.72
N THR A 133 14.81 5.97 -8.75
CA THR A 133 14.91 4.84 -7.83
C THR A 133 13.85 4.97 -6.74
N THR A 134 13.12 3.90 -6.49
CA THR A 134 12.13 3.82 -5.42
C THR A 134 12.72 3.11 -4.21
N ASP A 135 12.89 3.84 -3.13
CA ASP A 135 13.22 3.25 -1.83
C ASP A 135 11.93 2.86 -1.10
N ARG A 136 11.90 1.62 -0.62
CA ARG A 136 10.72 1.06 0.06
C ARG A 136 10.99 0.93 1.55
N LEU A 137 10.17 1.61 2.36
CA LEU A 137 10.13 1.43 3.81
C LEU A 137 8.96 0.54 4.20
N VAL A 138 9.19 -0.34 5.14
CA VAL A 138 8.14 -1.22 5.70
C VAL A 138 7.84 -0.75 7.12
N GLY A 139 6.55 -0.72 7.43
CA GLY A 139 6.08 -0.25 8.72
C GLY A 139 4.68 -0.77 9.07
N GLU A 140 4.07 -0.10 10.02
CA GLU A 140 2.73 -0.42 10.51
C GLU A 140 1.96 0.85 10.86
N VAL A 141 0.64 0.79 10.79
CA VAL A 141 -0.25 1.85 11.26
C VAL A 141 -0.16 1.94 12.78
N LYS A 142 0.27 3.09 13.30
CA LYS A 142 0.38 3.36 14.74
C LYS A 142 -0.91 3.94 15.31
N GLU A 143 -1.50 4.90 14.59
CA GLU A 143 -2.65 5.68 15.05
C GLU A 143 -3.51 6.11 13.87
N VAL A 144 -4.82 6.11 14.05
CA VAL A 144 -5.80 6.57 13.07
C VAL A 144 -6.55 7.74 13.70
N GLY A 145 -6.56 8.90 13.03
CA GLY A 145 -7.24 10.09 13.49
C GLY A 145 -8.73 9.90 13.64
N ILE A 146 -9.30 10.45 14.69
CA ILE A 146 -10.73 10.35 15.02
C ILE A 146 -11.51 11.49 14.34
N TYR A 147 -10.87 12.66 14.16
CA TYR A 147 -11.48 13.83 13.56
C TYR A 147 -10.90 14.13 12.19
N PRO A 148 -11.72 14.55 11.22
CA PRO A 148 -11.23 14.98 9.92
C PRO A 148 -10.52 16.34 10.03
N VAL A 149 -9.48 16.51 9.24
CA VAL A 149 -8.83 17.81 8.98
C VAL A 149 -9.16 18.27 7.60
N ASN A 150 -9.37 19.59 7.41
CA ASN A 150 -9.61 20.15 6.09
C ASN A 150 -8.26 20.39 5.39
N LEU A 151 -8.05 19.68 4.29
CA LEU A 151 -6.88 19.85 3.42
C LEU A 151 -7.37 20.24 2.03
N HIS A 152 -7.07 21.48 1.62
CA HIS A 152 -7.46 22.02 0.30
C HIS A 152 -8.96 21.84 -0.01
N GLY A 153 -9.83 22.09 0.97
CA GLY A 153 -11.29 21.96 0.83
C GLY A 153 -11.84 20.53 0.98
N ASN A 154 -10.99 19.53 1.17
CA ASN A 154 -11.40 18.14 1.40
C ASN A 154 -11.25 17.74 2.87
N ASN A 155 -12.26 17.08 3.41
CA ASN A 155 -12.21 16.47 4.72
C ASN A 155 -11.47 15.13 4.65
N VAL A 156 -10.31 15.08 5.27
CA VAL A 156 -9.43 13.89 5.30
C VAL A 156 -9.06 13.55 6.73
N TYR A 157 -8.78 12.29 6.97
CA TYR A 157 -8.35 11.79 8.28
C TYR A 157 -6.85 11.54 8.27
N GLU A 158 -6.18 12.02 9.30
CA GLU A 158 -4.76 11.79 9.50
C GLU A 158 -4.50 10.36 9.98
N VAL A 159 -3.57 9.67 9.36
CA VAL A 159 -3.11 8.34 9.77
C VAL A 159 -1.61 8.43 9.99
N ILE A 160 -1.18 8.10 11.21
CA ILE A 160 0.22 8.07 11.61
C ILE A 160 0.72 6.64 11.54
N CYS A 161 1.69 6.41 10.71
CA CYS A 161 2.35 5.12 10.56
C CYS A 161 3.79 5.20 11.10
N LYS A 162 4.31 4.07 11.58
CA LYS A 162 5.67 3.93 12.04
C LYS A 162 6.42 3.01 11.11
N ALA A 163 7.44 3.52 10.41
CA ALA A 163 8.27 2.73 9.52
C ALA A 163 9.69 2.58 10.06
N LYS A 164 10.32 1.43 9.79
CA LYS A 164 11.73 1.18 10.09
C LYS A 164 12.58 1.81 9.00
N LEU A 165 13.65 2.48 9.43
CA LEU A 165 14.62 3.08 8.53
C LEU A 165 15.72 2.08 8.20
N ASP A 166 15.89 1.84 6.91
CA ASP A 166 16.99 1.03 6.39
C ASP A 166 18.00 1.85 5.58
N LYS A 167 17.64 3.10 5.24
CA LYS A 167 18.41 4.01 4.39
C LYS A 167 18.37 5.45 4.89
N ASP A 168 19.10 6.33 4.22
CA ASP A 168 19.15 7.76 4.50
C ASP A 168 17.84 8.45 4.06
N VAL A 169 16.95 8.59 5.01
CA VAL A 169 15.67 9.29 4.84
C VAL A 169 15.73 10.62 5.58
N LYS A 170 15.21 11.68 4.97
CA LYS A 170 15.13 13.01 5.58
C LYS A 170 13.67 13.33 5.94
N TYR A 171 13.49 14.19 6.95
CA TYR A 171 12.17 14.74 7.24
C TYR A 171 11.67 15.59 6.06
N GLY A 172 10.37 15.56 5.82
CA GLY A 172 9.76 16.22 4.67
C GLY A 172 9.78 15.43 3.38
N MET A 173 10.48 14.30 3.31
CA MET A 173 10.40 13.44 2.11
C MET A 173 8.98 12.89 1.93
N GLU A 174 8.50 12.97 0.70
CA GLU A 174 7.18 12.50 0.29
C GLU A 174 7.27 11.16 -0.45
N GLY A 175 6.15 10.44 -0.43
CA GLY A 175 6.05 9.16 -1.13
C GLY A 175 4.65 8.58 -1.07
N ASN A 176 4.49 7.42 -1.69
CA ASN A 176 3.23 6.69 -1.71
C ASN A 176 3.14 5.73 -0.51
N ALA A 177 2.15 5.95 0.35
CA ALA A 177 1.82 5.09 1.49
C ALA A 177 0.73 4.11 1.09
N THR A 178 1.04 2.83 1.07
CA THR A 178 0.09 1.74 0.79
C THR A 178 -0.12 0.93 2.06
N ILE A 179 -1.33 0.96 2.60
CA ILE A 179 -1.74 0.20 3.78
C ILE A 179 -2.48 -1.05 3.34
N ILE A 180 -2.08 -2.21 3.86
CA ILE A 180 -2.75 -3.48 3.61
C ILE A 180 -3.90 -3.60 4.60
N THR A 181 -5.13 -3.48 4.12
CA THR A 181 -6.34 -3.43 4.95
C THR A 181 -6.99 -4.79 5.16
N GLY A 182 -6.70 -5.76 4.29
CA GLY A 182 -7.23 -7.11 4.41
C GLY A 182 -6.53 -8.10 3.48
N LYS A 183 -6.83 -9.36 3.72
CA LYS A 183 -6.47 -10.47 2.84
C LYS A 183 -7.73 -11.27 2.61
N SER A 184 -8.04 -11.57 1.37
CA SER A 184 -9.15 -12.43 0.95
C SER A 184 -8.68 -13.38 -0.14
N THR A 185 -9.37 -14.49 -0.33
CA THR A 185 -9.10 -15.33 -1.50
C THR A 185 -9.74 -14.72 -2.74
N TYR A 186 -9.26 -15.09 -3.93
CA TYR A 186 -9.92 -14.66 -5.17
C TYR A 186 -11.35 -15.18 -5.24
N PHE A 187 -11.62 -16.35 -4.67
CA PHE A 187 -12.96 -16.91 -4.60
C PHE A 187 -13.91 -16.02 -3.75
N GLU A 188 -13.50 -15.62 -2.55
CA GLU A 188 -14.26 -14.69 -1.71
C GLU A 188 -14.51 -13.37 -2.41
N TYR A 189 -13.50 -12.82 -3.07
CA TYR A 189 -13.64 -11.58 -3.84
C TYR A 189 -14.69 -11.68 -4.95
N PHE A 190 -14.66 -12.77 -5.74
CA PHE A 190 -15.64 -12.97 -6.81
C PHE A 190 -17.04 -13.22 -6.25
N LYS A 191 -17.15 -14.02 -5.19
CA LYS A 191 -18.42 -14.26 -4.48
C LYS A 191 -19.04 -12.94 -4.02
N ASP A 192 -18.28 -12.09 -3.31
CA ASP A 192 -18.76 -10.81 -2.80
C ASP A 192 -19.14 -9.86 -3.94
N LYS A 193 -18.38 -9.86 -5.03
CA LYS A 193 -18.67 -9.01 -6.19
C LYS A 193 -19.94 -9.43 -6.94
N ILE A 194 -20.24 -10.73 -6.99
CA ILE A 194 -21.46 -11.24 -7.65
C ILE A 194 -22.68 -11.09 -6.75
N LEU A 195 -22.53 -11.36 -5.44
CA LEU A 195 -23.67 -11.35 -4.50
C LEU A 195 -24.02 -9.95 -3.99
N ASN A 196 -23.06 -8.99 -3.93
CA ASN A 196 -23.28 -7.64 -3.45
C ASN A 196 -23.49 -6.61 -4.57
N GLN A 197 -23.87 -7.04 -5.77
CA GLN A 197 -24.28 -6.17 -6.88
C GLN A 197 -25.78 -5.81 -6.83
N ASN A 198 -26.34 -5.65 -5.62
CA ASN A 198 -27.65 -5.04 -5.41
C ASN A 198 -27.51 -3.71 -4.69
#